data_f2ab5c10c7675466030fd2c744b21aab
#
_entry.id   f2ab5c10c7675466030fd2c744b21aab
#
_cell.length_a   1.000
_cell.length_b   1.000
_cell.length_c   1.000
_cell.angle_alpha   90.00
_cell.angle_beta   90.00
_cell.angle_gamma   90.00
#
_symmetry.space_group_name_H-M   'P 1'
#
loop_
_entity.id
_entity.type
_entity.pdbx_description
1 polymer ?
#
loop_
_entity_poly.entity_id
_entity_poly.type
_entity_poly.pdbx_seq_one_letter_code
_entity_poly.pdbx_strand_id
1 'polypeptide(L)'
;MPPMPASEFDKFAKMYKKQSFDDDKLSFFRAQKNMLMLSTEQVAQLVKPLAFGDNKLALAKEAYSRVVDPQNYYLLLDSFAFLSEKEEFKNFLAEVQR
;
A
#
# COMPACT_ATOMS: atom_id res chain seq x y z
N MET A 1 -14.90 11.04 -1.34
CA MET A 1 -13.76 11.70 -1.99
C MET A 1 -13.13 10.73 -2.97
N PRO A 2 -12.85 11.13 -4.20
CA PRO A 2 -12.22 10.23 -5.17
C PRO A 2 -10.73 10.05 -4.88
N PRO A 3 -10.13 8.93 -5.30
CA PRO A 3 -8.69 8.77 -5.26
C PRO A 3 -8.02 9.68 -6.31
N MET A 4 -6.70 9.76 -6.26
CA MET A 4 -5.98 10.49 -7.30
C MET A 4 -6.26 9.86 -8.66
N PRO A 5 -6.32 10.68 -9.74
CA PRO A 5 -6.60 10.16 -11.07
C PRO A 5 -5.55 9.15 -11.52
N ALA A 6 -5.98 8.20 -12.38
CA ALA A 6 -5.10 7.14 -12.87
C ALA A 6 -3.82 7.70 -13.53
N SER A 7 -3.92 8.79 -14.30
CA SER A 7 -2.75 9.37 -14.94
C SER A 7 -1.73 9.93 -13.95
N GLU A 8 -2.20 10.53 -12.87
CA GLU A 8 -1.31 11.03 -11.81
C GLU A 8 -0.72 9.89 -11.00
N PHE A 9 -1.53 8.88 -10.69
CA PHE A 9 -1.04 7.70 -10.00
C PHE A 9 0.03 6.99 -10.82
N ASP A 10 -0.17 6.87 -12.14
CA ASP A 10 0.80 6.22 -13.02
C ASP A 10 2.17 6.93 -12.99
N LYS A 11 2.18 8.25 -12.94
CA LYS A 11 3.43 9.01 -12.81
C LYS A 11 4.13 8.70 -11.49
N PHE A 12 3.38 8.71 -10.40
CA PHE A 12 3.90 8.39 -9.08
C PHE A 12 4.43 6.94 -9.04
N ALA A 13 3.64 6.00 -9.54
CA ALA A 13 4.00 4.58 -9.52
C ALA A 13 5.26 4.30 -10.34
N LYS A 14 5.44 4.99 -11.47
CA LYS A 14 6.66 4.86 -12.28
C LYS A 14 7.90 5.30 -11.51
N MET A 15 7.83 6.45 -10.85
CA MET A 15 8.96 6.94 -10.04
C MET A 15 9.24 6.01 -8.86
N TYR A 16 8.18 5.52 -8.21
CA TYR A 16 8.26 4.55 -7.13
C TYR A 16 8.96 3.27 -7.58
N LYS A 17 8.54 2.70 -8.72
CA LYS A 17 9.10 1.45 -9.25
C LYS A 17 10.56 1.58 -9.67
N LYS A 18 11.00 2.79 -10.02
CA LYS A 18 12.41 3.05 -10.38
C LYS A 18 13.34 2.97 -9.17
N GLN A 19 12.82 3.08 -7.96
CA GLN A 19 13.62 2.93 -6.76
C GLN A 19 14.12 1.48 -6.68
N SER A 20 15.44 1.31 -6.42
CA SER A 20 16.10 0.02 -6.63
C SER A 20 15.69 -1.08 -5.65
N PHE A 21 15.56 -0.74 -4.38
CA PHE A 21 15.29 -1.71 -3.31
C PHE A 21 14.02 -1.34 -2.55
N ASP A 22 13.52 -2.30 -1.77
CA ASP A 22 12.31 -2.08 -0.95
C ASP A 22 12.45 -0.84 -0.06
N ASP A 23 13.59 -0.68 0.61
CA ASP A 23 13.81 0.48 1.49
C ASP A 23 13.73 1.78 0.73
N ASP A 24 14.25 1.81 -0.50
CA ASP A 24 14.18 3.00 -1.33
C ASP A 24 12.75 3.30 -1.78
N LYS A 25 11.99 2.25 -2.12
CA LYS A 25 10.58 2.40 -2.48
C LYS A 25 9.76 2.92 -1.30
N LEU A 26 9.97 2.34 -0.13
CA LEU A 26 9.28 2.80 1.08
C LEU A 26 9.64 4.23 1.44
N SER A 27 10.92 4.59 1.33
CA SER A 27 11.37 5.95 1.59
C SER A 27 10.71 6.94 0.61
N PHE A 28 10.65 6.58 -0.67
CA PHE A 28 9.98 7.41 -1.67
C PHE A 28 8.50 7.59 -1.37
N PHE A 29 7.81 6.49 -1.04
CA PHE A 29 6.40 6.54 -0.64
C PHE A 29 6.20 7.47 0.56
N ARG A 30 7.02 7.31 1.60
CA ARG A 30 6.90 8.10 2.84
C ARG A 30 7.13 9.59 2.59
N ALA A 31 8.03 9.93 1.68
CA ALA A 31 8.29 11.32 1.32
C ALA A 31 7.07 12.01 0.73
N GLN A 32 6.19 11.25 0.04
CA GLN A 32 5.03 11.79 -0.65
C GLN A 32 3.70 11.45 0.02
N LYS A 33 3.73 10.60 1.02
CA LYS A 33 2.55 9.97 1.63
C LYS A 33 1.40 10.94 1.92
N ASN A 34 1.70 12.06 2.55
CA ASN A 34 0.67 12.98 3.00
C ASN A 34 -0.01 13.74 1.86
N MET A 35 0.53 13.64 0.65
CA MET A 35 -0.05 14.26 -0.55
C MET A 35 -0.86 13.26 -1.37
N LEU A 36 -0.89 12.00 -0.96
CA LEU A 36 -1.56 10.94 -1.73
C LEU A 36 -2.98 10.72 -1.24
N MET A 37 -3.88 10.48 -2.21
CA MET A 37 -5.25 9.99 -1.98
C MET A 37 -5.37 8.74 -2.84
N LEU A 38 -5.47 7.57 -2.20
CA LEU A 38 -5.31 6.29 -2.89
C LEU A 38 -6.57 5.44 -2.80
N SER A 39 -6.86 4.68 -3.86
CA SER A 39 -7.79 3.56 -3.77
C SER A 39 -7.05 2.33 -3.25
N THR A 40 -7.80 1.36 -2.73
CA THR A 40 -7.23 0.06 -2.35
C THR A 40 -6.49 -0.58 -3.53
N GLU A 41 -7.05 -0.49 -4.74
CA GLU A 41 -6.41 -1.03 -5.93
C GLU A 41 -5.06 -0.36 -6.22
N GLN A 42 -4.99 0.96 -6.05
CA GLN A 42 -3.74 1.69 -6.22
C GLN A 42 -2.69 1.25 -5.19
N VAL A 43 -3.10 1.05 -3.94
CA VAL A 43 -2.20 0.52 -2.91
C VAL A 43 -1.69 -0.87 -3.31
N ALA A 44 -2.57 -1.74 -3.81
CA ALA A 44 -2.16 -3.08 -4.26
C ALA A 44 -1.07 -3.01 -5.33
N GLN A 45 -1.14 -2.03 -6.23
CA GLN A 45 -0.12 -1.82 -7.26
C GLN A 45 1.22 -1.36 -6.66
N LEU A 46 1.22 -0.69 -5.53
CA LEU A 46 2.46 -0.29 -4.84
C LEU A 46 3.04 -1.41 -3.99
N VAL A 47 2.19 -2.29 -3.46
CA VAL A 47 2.63 -3.45 -2.68
C VAL A 47 3.31 -4.49 -3.57
N LYS A 48 2.76 -4.71 -4.77
CA LYS A 48 3.19 -5.78 -5.68
C LYS A 48 4.68 -5.78 -6.01
N PRO A 49 5.33 -4.66 -6.31
CA PRO A 49 6.76 -4.66 -6.66
C PRO A 49 7.70 -4.86 -5.47
N LEU A 50 7.22 -4.81 -4.25
CA LEU A 50 8.07 -5.07 -3.07
C LEU A 50 8.48 -6.53 -3.02
N ALA A 51 9.75 -6.79 -2.65
CA ALA A 51 10.30 -8.13 -2.68
C ALA A 51 9.98 -8.93 -1.42
N PHE A 52 9.93 -8.28 -0.25
CA PHE A 52 9.81 -8.97 1.03
C PHE A 52 8.48 -8.71 1.71
N GLY A 53 7.92 -9.77 2.33
CA GLY A 53 6.61 -9.71 2.98
C GLY A 53 6.51 -8.66 4.09
N ASP A 54 7.57 -8.51 4.89
CA ASP A 54 7.59 -7.49 5.95
C ASP A 54 7.45 -6.07 5.38
N ASN A 55 8.05 -5.83 4.22
CA ASN A 55 7.96 -4.53 3.57
C ASN A 55 6.60 -4.32 2.93
N LYS A 56 6.00 -5.39 2.38
CA LYS A 56 4.60 -5.34 1.90
C LYS A 56 3.65 -5.00 3.02
N LEU A 57 3.81 -5.62 4.19
CA LEU A 57 3.01 -5.32 5.37
C LEU A 57 3.21 -3.87 5.83
N ALA A 58 4.45 -3.42 5.87
CA ALA A 58 4.75 -2.03 6.28
C ALA A 58 4.05 -1.03 5.37
N LEU A 59 4.14 -1.21 4.06
CA LEU A 59 3.48 -0.31 3.11
C LEU A 59 1.96 -0.35 3.28
N ALA A 60 1.38 -1.54 3.37
CA ALA A 60 -0.07 -1.69 3.51
C ALA A 60 -0.59 -1.01 4.78
N LYS A 61 0.13 -1.15 5.89
CA LYS A 61 -0.26 -0.50 7.14
C LYS A 61 -0.14 1.02 7.05
N GLU A 62 0.96 1.52 6.51
CA GLU A 62 1.21 2.96 6.40
C GLU A 62 0.27 3.65 5.41
N ALA A 63 -0.09 2.97 4.32
CA ALA A 63 -0.95 3.56 3.30
C ALA A 63 -2.43 3.65 3.73
N TYR A 64 -2.83 2.90 4.73
CA TYR A 64 -4.24 2.84 5.14
C TYR A 64 -4.84 4.22 5.41
N SER A 65 -4.11 5.10 6.07
CA SER A 65 -4.60 6.45 6.41
C SER A 65 -4.83 7.33 5.19
N ARG A 66 -4.37 6.91 4.01
CA ARG A 66 -4.52 7.68 2.77
C ARG A 66 -5.52 7.05 1.80
N VAL A 67 -6.22 6.00 2.22
CA VAL A 67 -7.14 5.25 1.35
C VAL A 67 -8.54 5.83 1.43
N VAL A 68 -9.16 6.01 0.27
CA VAL A 68 -10.51 6.61 0.17
C VAL A 68 -11.62 5.58 0.21
N ASP A 69 -11.30 4.29 0.06
CA ASP A 69 -12.26 3.18 0.08
C ASP A 69 -11.86 2.09 1.09
N PRO A 70 -11.75 2.44 2.39
CA PRO A 70 -11.25 1.50 3.40
C PRO A 70 -12.11 0.24 3.55
N GLN A 71 -13.37 0.28 3.15
CA GLN A 71 -14.26 -0.90 3.16
C GLN A 71 -13.76 -2.00 2.23
N ASN A 72 -12.89 -1.67 1.28
CA ASN A 72 -12.31 -2.62 0.32
C ASN A 72 -10.91 -3.10 0.71
N TYR A 73 -10.36 -2.59 1.82
CA TYR A 73 -8.95 -2.84 2.16
C TYR A 73 -8.63 -4.30 2.42
N TYR A 74 -9.62 -5.11 2.80
CA TYR A 74 -9.47 -6.55 2.99
C TYR A 74 -8.96 -7.25 1.72
N LEU A 75 -9.18 -6.66 0.56
CA LEU A 75 -8.72 -7.25 -0.72
C LEU A 75 -7.20 -7.36 -0.80
N LEU A 76 -6.47 -6.58 0.01
CA LEU A 76 -5.01 -6.69 0.07
C LEU A 76 -4.51 -8.01 0.66
N LEU A 77 -5.39 -8.82 1.27
CA LEU A 77 -4.99 -10.15 1.74
C LEU A 77 -4.35 -10.98 0.63
N ASP A 78 -4.82 -10.82 -0.61
CA ASP A 78 -4.26 -11.53 -1.76
C ASP A 78 -2.86 -11.08 -2.16
N SER A 79 -2.40 -9.97 -1.60
CA SER A 79 -1.05 -9.45 -1.86
C SER A 79 0.03 -10.16 -1.06
N PHE A 80 -0.35 -10.96 -0.06
CA PHE A 80 0.58 -11.64 0.84
C PHE A 80 0.64 -13.13 0.53
N ALA A 81 1.88 -13.66 0.46
CA ALA A 81 2.10 -15.06 0.09
C ALA A 81 1.93 -16.03 1.26
N PHE A 82 2.32 -15.61 2.47
CA PHE A 82 2.39 -16.50 3.62
C PHE A 82 1.24 -16.29 4.60
N LEU A 83 0.83 -17.39 5.24
CA LEU A 83 -0.26 -17.36 6.22
C LEU A 83 0.03 -16.40 7.37
N SER A 84 1.27 -16.37 7.86
CA SER A 84 1.66 -15.46 8.94
C SER A 84 1.45 -13.99 8.57
N GLU A 85 1.74 -13.63 7.32
CA GLU A 85 1.53 -12.27 6.82
C GLU A 85 0.04 -11.95 6.73
N LYS A 86 -0.75 -12.90 6.22
CA LYS A 86 -2.21 -12.73 6.13
C LYS A 86 -2.82 -12.55 7.52
N GLU A 87 -2.37 -13.31 8.50
CA GLU A 87 -2.85 -13.19 9.87
C GLU A 87 -2.48 -11.83 10.48
N GLU A 88 -1.26 -11.37 10.27
CA GLU A 88 -0.82 -10.07 10.76
C GLU A 88 -1.65 -8.95 10.12
N PHE A 89 -1.92 -9.04 8.82
CA PHE A 89 -2.75 -8.04 8.14
C PHE A 89 -4.19 -8.05 8.66
N LYS A 90 -4.78 -9.24 8.89
CA LYS A 90 -6.12 -9.33 9.48
C LYS A 90 -6.16 -8.69 10.87
N ASN A 91 -5.15 -8.91 11.69
CA ASN A 91 -5.07 -8.28 13.01
C ASN A 91 -5.00 -6.76 12.89
N PHE A 92 -4.23 -6.26 11.94
CA PHE A 92 -4.16 -4.83 11.65
C PHE A 92 -5.53 -4.27 11.27
N LEU A 93 -6.26 -4.94 10.36
CA LEU A 93 -7.59 -4.51 9.94
C LEU A 93 -8.56 -4.41 11.12
N ALA A 94 -8.55 -5.43 11.98
CA ALA A 94 -9.41 -5.44 13.16
C ALA A 94 -9.10 -4.25 14.08
N GLU A 95 -7.83 -3.90 14.20
CA GLU A 95 -7.39 -2.80 15.07
C GLU A 95 -7.80 -1.43 14.55
N VAL A 96 -7.60 -1.17 13.24
CA VAL A 96 -7.88 0.15 12.67
C VAL A 96 -9.37 0.42 12.48
N GLN A 97 -10.22 -0.61 12.56
CA GLN A 97 -11.67 -0.48 12.41
C GLN A 97 -12.40 -0.23 13.72
N ARG A 98 -11.72 -0.17 14.81
CA ARG A 98 -12.33 0.09 16.12
C ARG A 98 -12.95 1.47 16.23
#